data_c7d05644d3dd043fc2c7a4f63931a566
#
_entry.id   c7d05644d3dd043fc2c7a4f63931a566
#
_cell.length_a   1.000
_cell.length_b   1.000
_cell.length_c   1.000
_cell.angle_alpha   90.00
_cell.angle_beta   90.00
_cell.angle_gamma   90.00
#
_symmetry.space_group_name_H-M   'P 1'
#
loop_
_entity.id
_entity.type
_entity.pdbx_description
1 polymer ?
#
loop_
_entity_poly.entity_id
_entity_poly.type
_entity_poly.pdbx_seq_one_letter_code
_entity_poly.pdbx_strand_id
1 'polypeptide(L)'
;MTVIKQEDFIQSIADAFQFISYYHPVDYIQALYKAWQKEENPAAKDAMTQILVNSRMCAEGHRPICQDTGIATVFLKVGMNVQWDAKMSVADMVNEGVRRAYTHPDNTLRASVLADPAGKRQNTKDNTPAVIHMEIVAGDKVEVTCAAKGGGSENKSKLAMLNPSDSIVDWVLKTIPTMGAGWCPPGILGIGIGGTPEKAMLLAKESLMSHADIHELQEKAASGAELSTTEALRLELFEKVNALGIGAQGLGGLTTVLDVKILDYPTHAASKPVAMIPNCAATRHVEFELDGSGPVHLEPPSLEDWPDITYNPENGKRVNVDTLTKEEVATWKMGDVLLLNGKIYTGRDAAHKRMVDMLNKGEKLPVDFTNKLIYYVGPVDPVRDEVVGPAGPTTATRMDKFTRQMLEHTGLLGMIGKSERGEEACKAIADNKAVYLMAVGGSAYLVAKAIKKAKVVAFEDLGMEAIYEFEVKDMPVTVAVDSSGQSVHAIAPKKWQAKIGIIPVES
;
A
#
# COMPACT_ATOMS: atom_id res chain seq x y z
N MET A 1 38.12 14.85 7.93
CA MET A 1 36.96 15.74 8.13
C MET A 1 36.20 15.74 6.82
N THR A 2 34.99 15.19 6.86
CA THR A 2 34.18 15.02 5.66
C THR A 2 33.36 16.27 5.38
N VAL A 3 33.39 16.74 4.13
CA VAL A 3 32.61 17.90 3.69
C VAL A 3 31.52 17.41 2.74
N ILE A 4 30.27 17.62 3.10
CA ILE A 4 29.11 17.30 2.27
C ILE A 4 28.65 18.56 1.55
N LYS A 5 28.66 18.53 0.21
CA LYS A 5 28.20 19.65 -0.60
C LYS A 5 26.69 19.68 -0.71
N GLN A 6 26.09 20.85 -0.70
CA GLN A 6 24.65 21.06 -0.80
C GLN A 6 24.02 20.29 -1.98
N GLU A 7 24.57 20.46 -3.18
CA GLU A 7 24.01 19.85 -4.39
C GLU A 7 24.14 18.33 -4.38
N ASP A 8 25.25 17.80 -3.88
CA ASP A 8 25.45 16.34 -3.76
C ASP A 8 24.40 15.69 -2.85
N PHE A 9 24.09 16.36 -1.73
CA PHE A 9 23.07 15.88 -0.79
C PHE A 9 21.67 15.98 -1.39
N ILE A 10 21.31 17.11 -1.98
CA ILE A 10 20.00 17.32 -2.62
C ILE A 10 19.79 16.29 -3.73
N GLN A 11 20.78 16.12 -4.61
CA GLN A 11 20.68 15.17 -5.72
C GLN A 11 20.57 13.72 -5.22
N SER A 12 21.31 13.36 -4.17
CA SER A 12 21.23 12.03 -3.58
C SER A 12 19.82 11.71 -3.03
N ILE A 13 19.18 12.68 -2.38
CA ILE A 13 17.79 12.54 -1.92
C ILE A 13 16.82 12.41 -3.10
N ALA A 14 16.99 13.24 -4.13
CA ALA A 14 16.14 13.17 -5.33
C ALA A 14 16.26 11.82 -6.04
N ASP A 15 17.48 11.34 -6.25
CA ASP A 15 17.75 10.06 -6.88
C ASP A 15 17.20 8.90 -6.06
N ALA A 16 17.32 8.95 -4.73
CA ALA A 16 16.79 7.92 -3.83
C ALA A 16 15.27 7.82 -3.94
N PHE A 17 14.52 8.91 -3.92
CA PHE A 17 13.06 8.87 -4.05
C PHE A 17 12.58 8.45 -5.43
N GLN A 18 13.30 8.80 -6.49
CA GLN A 18 13.04 8.25 -7.82
C GLN A 18 13.30 6.74 -7.85
N PHE A 19 14.44 6.28 -7.37
CA PHE A 19 14.84 4.88 -7.32
C PHE A 19 13.80 4.00 -6.60
N ILE A 20 13.41 4.35 -5.40
CA ILE A 20 12.44 3.57 -4.62
C ILE A 20 11.02 3.61 -5.18
N SER A 21 10.72 4.57 -6.05
CA SER A 21 9.38 4.67 -6.65
C SER A 21 9.10 3.49 -7.59
N TYR A 22 10.12 2.92 -8.22
CA TYR A 22 9.98 1.86 -9.21
C TYR A 22 10.81 0.60 -8.93
N TYR A 23 11.74 0.61 -7.99
CA TYR A 23 12.45 -0.59 -7.53
C TYR A 23 11.99 -1.00 -6.14
N HIS A 24 11.40 -2.19 -6.02
CA HIS A 24 11.25 -2.82 -4.71
C HIS A 24 12.62 -3.21 -4.15
N PRO A 25 12.80 -3.26 -2.82
CA PRO A 25 13.92 -3.98 -2.24
C PRO A 25 13.93 -5.44 -2.69
N VAL A 26 15.11 -5.95 -3.08
CA VAL A 26 15.25 -7.32 -3.63
C VAL A 26 14.83 -8.37 -2.61
N ASP A 27 15.15 -8.17 -1.34
CA ASP A 27 14.74 -9.06 -0.25
C ASP A 27 13.21 -9.19 -0.13
N TYR A 28 12.48 -8.11 -0.35
CA TYR A 28 11.02 -8.13 -0.40
C TYR A 28 10.51 -9.00 -1.57
N ILE A 29 11.06 -8.83 -2.77
CA ILE A 29 10.67 -9.61 -3.96
C ILE A 29 10.95 -11.09 -3.75
N GLN A 30 12.10 -11.44 -3.20
CA GLN A 30 12.45 -12.83 -2.88
C GLN A 30 11.53 -13.45 -1.84
N ALA A 31 11.20 -12.71 -0.79
CA ALA A 31 10.25 -13.16 0.24
C ALA A 31 8.84 -13.36 -0.33
N LEU A 32 8.38 -12.42 -1.16
CA LEU A 32 7.09 -12.53 -1.83
C LEU A 32 7.02 -13.73 -2.79
N TYR A 33 8.10 -13.99 -3.53
CA TYR A 33 8.17 -15.14 -4.43
C TYR A 33 8.13 -16.48 -3.66
N LYS A 34 8.87 -16.59 -2.57
CA LYS A 34 8.80 -17.78 -1.69
C LYS A 34 7.39 -18.00 -1.13
N ALA A 35 6.71 -16.91 -0.75
CA ALA A 35 5.32 -16.98 -0.29
C ALA A 35 4.36 -17.40 -1.41
N TRP A 36 4.52 -16.85 -2.61
CA TRP A 36 3.75 -17.20 -3.80
C TRP A 36 3.86 -18.70 -4.15
N GLN A 37 5.06 -19.28 -4.05
CA GLN A 37 5.27 -20.70 -4.33
C GLN A 37 4.47 -21.61 -3.39
N LYS A 38 4.30 -21.21 -2.12
CA LYS A 38 3.62 -21.98 -1.07
C LYS A 38 2.11 -21.71 -1.03
N GLU A 39 1.63 -20.62 -1.63
CA GLU A 39 0.23 -20.22 -1.50
C GLU A 39 -0.70 -21.23 -2.20
N GLU A 40 -1.73 -21.63 -1.46
CA GLU A 40 -2.73 -22.60 -1.91
C GLU A 40 -4.06 -21.95 -2.31
N ASN A 41 -4.35 -20.74 -1.82
CA ASN A 41 -5.56 -20.04 -2.20
C ASN A 41 -5.40 -19.39 -3.59
N PRO A 42 -6.19 -19.80 -4.60
CA PRO A 42 -6.06 -19.25 -5.95
C PRO A 42 -6.20 -17.73 -6.03
N ALA A 43 -7.12 -17.14 -5.26
CA ALA A 43 -7.34 -15.69 -5.25
C ALA A 43 -6.14 -14.94 -4.64
N ALA A 44 -5.60 -15.43 -3.53
CA ALA A 44 -4.41 -14.86 -2.92
C ALA A 44 -3.17 -15.02 -3.81
N LYS A 45 -3.03 -16.17 -4.46
CA LYS A 45 -1.93 -16.45 -5.39
C LYS A 45 -1.99 -15.57 -6.62
N ASP A 46 -3.18 -15.33 -7.17
CA ASP A 46 -3.40 -14.38 -8.28
C ASP A 46 -3.00 -12.95 -7.89
N ALA A 47 -3.40 -12.50 -6.69
CA ALA A 47 -3.00 -11.19 -6.18
C ALA A 47 -1.48 -11.05 -6.05
N MET A 48 -0.79 -12.06 -5.52
CA MET A 48 0.67 -12.06 -5.44
C MET A 48 1.33 -12.09 -6.83
N THR A 49 0.75 -12.83 -7.78
CA THR A 49 1.21 -12.84 -9.18
C THR A 49 1.16 -11.45 -9.77
N GLN A 50 0.05 -10.73 -9.59
CA GLN A 50 -0.10 -9.36 -10.08
C GLN A 50 0.94 -8.42 -9.46
N ILE A 51 1.21 -8.54 -8.16
CA ILE A 51 2.23 -7.72 -7.48
C ILE A 51 3.63 -8.00 -8.02
N LEU A 52 4.01 -9.28 -8.18
CA LEU A 52 5.33 -9.67 -8.71
C LEU A 52 5.53 -9.19 -10.15
N VAL A 53 4.54 -9.39 -11.01
CA VAL A 53 4.58 -8.93 -12.40
C VAL A 53 4.62 -7.40 -12.48
N ASN A 54 3.78 -6.71 -11.69
CA ASN A 54 3.80 -5.25 -11.61
C ASN A 54 5.17 -4.72 -11.16
N SER A 55 5.78 -5.35 -10.16
CA SER A 55 7.10 -4.97 -9.67
C SER A 55 8.16 -5.00 -10.78
N ARG A 56 8.21 -6.09 -11.56
CA ARG A 56 9.12 -6.20 -12.70
C ARG A 56 8.83 -5.15 -13.78
N MET A 57 7.55 -4.97 -14.14
CA MET A 57 7.15 -3.94 -15.10
C MET A 57 7.57 -2.53 -14.68
N CYS A 58 7.48 -2.21 -13.39
CA CYS A 58 7.91 -0.92 -12.85
C CYS A 58 9.42 -0.75 -12.90
N ALA A 59 10.17 -1.80 -12.58
CA ALA A 59 11.63 -1.82 -12.70
C ALA A 59 12.10 -1.62 -14.16
N GLU A 60 11.43 -2.22 -15.12
CA GLU A 60 11.72 -2.07 -16.56
C GLU A 60 11.29 -0.70 -17.10
N GLY A 61 10.10 -0.23 -16.71
CA GLY A 61 9.48 0.99 -17.24
C GLY A 61 9.81 2.26 -16.48
N HIS A 62 10.46 2.17 -15.33
CA HIS A 62 10.73 3.26 -14.39
C HIS A 62 9.46 4.07 -14.07
N ARG A 63 8.39 3.36 -13.70
CA ARG A 63 7.12 3.96 -13.26
C ARG A 63 6.70 3.50 -11.87
N PRO A 64 5.99 4.32 -11.12
CA PRO A 64 5.64 4.03 -9.72
C PRO A 64 4.95 2.68 -9.53
N ILE A 65 5.41 1.94 -8.54
CA ILE A 65 4.85 0.65 -8.12
C ILE A 65 3.37 0.79 -7.71
N CYS A 66 3.04 1.91 -7.08
CA CYS A 66 1.71 2.23 -6.59
C CYS A 66 1.30 3.65 -7.01
N GLN A 67 0.01 3.90 -7.22
CA GLN A 67 -0.50 5.25 -7.46
C GLN A 67 -0.36 6.16 -6.23
N ASP A 68 -0.40 5.61 -5.03
CA ASP A 68 -0.01 6.32 -3.82
C ASP A 68 1.51 6.28 -3.71
N THR A 69 2.16 7.33 -4.15
CA THR A 69 3.64 7.43 -4.16
C THR A 69 4.23 7.78 -2.79
N GLY A 70 3.35 7.92 -1.80
CA GLY A 70 3.68 7.89 -0.38
C GLY A 70 4.08 9.22 0.22
N ILE A 71 4.22 9.20 1.55
CA ILE A 71 4.80 10.28 2.35
C ILE A 71 6.30 10.02 2.41
N ALA A 72 7.10 11.04 2.03
CA ALA A 72 8.55 10.96 2.13
C ALA A 72 8.98 11.00 3.61
N THR A 73 9.70 9.97 4.04
CA THR A 73 10.31 9.89 5.36
C THR A 73 11.81 9.69 5.20
N VAL A 74 12.60 10.48 5.92
CA VAL A 74 14.06 10.42 5.84
C VAL A 74 14.64 10.28 7.24
N PHE A 75 15.44 9.24 7.44
CA PHE A 75 16.24 9.04 8.64
C PHE A 75 17.68 9.42 8.32
N LEU A 76 18.26 10.30 9.15
CA LEU A 76 19.61 10.76 9.02
C LEU A 76 20.40 10.46 10.27
N LYS A 77 21.56 9.78 10.13
CA LYS A 77 22.57 9.71 11.16
C LYS A 77 23.78 10.53 10.70
N VAL A 78 23.98 11.67 11.33
CA VAL A 78 25.01 12.63 10.94
C VAL A 78 26.21 12.49 11.88
N GLY A 79 27.36 12.15 11.32
CA GLY A 79 28.60 12.04 12.07
C GLY A 79 29.04 13.40 12.65
N MET A 80 29.51 13.39 13.89
CA MET A 80 29.98 14.63 14.59
C MET A 80 31.11 15.36 13.88
N ASN A 81 31.86 14.66 13.01
CA ASN A 81 32.98 15.24 12.24
C ASN A 81 32.58 15.62 10.80
N VAL A 82 31.29 15.61 10.49
CA VAL A 82 30.77 16.07 9.20
C VAL A 82 30.67 17.60 9.18
N GLN A 83 31.07 18.19 8.07
CA GLN A 83 30.84 19.61 7.76
C GLN A 83 29.94 19.73 6.54
N TRP A 84 29.11 20.75 6.53
CA TRP A 84 28.23 21.07 5.43
C TRP A 84 28.74 22.28 4.65
N ASP A 85 29.07 22.09 3.37
CA ASP A 85 29.26 23.17 2.42
C ASP A 85 27.90 23.51 1.78
N ALA A 86 27.11 24.24 2.54
CA ALA A 86 25.70 24.49 2.19
C ALA A 86 25.26 25.88 2.71
N LYS A 87 24.31 26.47 1.98
CA LYS A 87 23.59 27.69 2.38
C LYS A 87 22.21 27.38 2.95
N MET A 88 21.68 26.22 2.61
CA MET A 88 20.37 25.72 3.07
C MET A 88 20.54 24.90 4.36
N SER A 89 19.50 24.87 5.19
CA SER A 89 19.43 23.88 6.28
C SER A 89 19.37 22.45 5.74
N VAL A 90 19.74 21.48 6.57
CA VAL A 90 19.65 20.06 6.18
C VAL A 90 18.20 19.69 5.83
N ALA A 91 17.22 20.18 6.60
CA ALA A 91 15.80 19.96 6.31
C ALA A 91 15.38 20.56 4.96
N ASP A 92 15.82 21.77 4.65
CA ASP A 92 15.51 22.40 3.36
C ASP A 92 16.14 21.66 2.18
N MET A 93 17.36 21.15 2.35
CA MET A 93 18.01 20.32 1.33
C MET A 93 17.26 19.00 1.08
N VAL A 94 16.80 18.35 2.14
CA VAL A 94 15.94 17.15 2.01
C VAL A 94 14.66 17.48 1.24
N ASN A 95 13.97 18.55 1.62
CA ASN A 95 12.74 18.98 0.96
C ASN A 95 12.97 19.35 -0.51
N GLU A 96 14.07 20.01 -0.85
CA GLU A 96 14.43 20.30 -2.24
C GLU A 96 14.64 19.00 -3.04
N GLY A 97 15.31 18.00 -2.47
CA GLY A 97 15.48 16.69 -3.10
C GLY A 97 14.15 15.98 -3.33
N VAL A 98 13.25 15.99 -2.35
CA VAL A 98 11.90 15.41 -2.47
C VAL A 98 11.11 16.14 -3.56
N ARG A 99 11.14 17.47 -3.57
CA ARG A 99 10.46 18.28 -4.60
C ARG A 99 10.93 17.89 -6.00
N ARG A 100 12.25 17.81 -6.21
CA ARG A 100 12.83 17.41 -7.50
C ARG A 100 12.37 16.00 -7.92
N ALA A 101 12.34 15.06 -6.98
CA ALA A 101 11.90 13.70 -7.24
C ALA A 101 10.42 13.64 -7.66
N TYR A 102 9.55 14.33 -6.92
CA TYR A 102 8.09 14.24 -7.17
C TYR A 102 7.64 15.04 -8.39
N THR A 103 8.41 16.01 -8.84
CA THR A 103 8.13 16.81 -10.04
C THR A 103 9.00 16.45 -11.25
N HIS A 104 9.71 15.32 -11.19
CA HIS A 104 10.57 14.89 -12.27
C HIS A 104 9.79 14.62 -13.56
N PRO A 105 10.16 15.21 -14.70
CA PRO A 105 9.33 15.16 -15.92
C PRO A 105 9.21 13.76 -16.54
N ASP A 106 10.25 12.93 -16.41
CA ASP A 106 10.26 11.58 -17.02
C ASP A 106 9.54 10.53 -16.14
N ASN A 107 9.40 10.82 -14.85
CA ASN A 107 8.68 9.98 -13.90
C ASN A 107 8.08 10.85 -12.80
N THR A 108 7.04 11.60 -13.15
CA THR A 108 6.30 12.42 -12.19
C THR A 108 5.58 11.52 -11.18
N LEU A 109 5.77 11.82 -9.90
CA LEU A 109 5.11 11.13 -8.80
C LEU A 109 3.88 11.92 -8.35
N ARG A 110 2.94 11.25 -7.66
CA ARG A 110 1.72 11.88 -7.20
C ARG A 110 1.93 12.57 -5.84
N ALA A 111 1.94 13.89 -5.82
CA ALA A 111 1.96 14.64 -4.57
C ALA A 111 0.66 14.42 -3.77
N SER A 112 0.81 14.05 -2.50
CA SER A 112 -0.30 13.71 -1.60
C SER A 112 -0.24 14.45 -0.26
N VAL A 113 0.79 15.24 -0.02
CA VAL A 113 0.95 16.02 1.22
C VAL A 113 0.04 17.24 1.18
N LEU A 114 -0.68 17.44 2.27
CA LEU A 114 -1.62 18.54 2.44
C LEU A 114 -1.13 19.50 3.51
N ALA A 115 -0.98 20.76 3.14
CA ALA A 115 -0.78 21.85 4.10
C ALA A 115 -2.07 22.12 4.87
N ASP A 116 -1.95 22.71 6.05
CA ASP A 116 -3.08 23.01 6.94
C ASP A 116 -3.98 21.77 7.19
N PRO A 117 -3.44 20.70 7.80
CA PRO A 117 -4.15 19.42 7.91
C PRO A 117 -5.41 19.50 8.77
N ALA A 118 -5.48 20.46 9.71
CA ALA A 118 -6.66 20.69 10.55
C ALA A 118 -7.69 21.60 9.90
N GLY A 119 -7.34 22.32 8.83
CA GLY A 119 -8.17 23.32 8.19
C GLY A 119 -8.44 23.03 6.71
N LYS A 120 -7.86 23.83 5.82
CA LYS A 120 -8.16 23.82 4.37
C LYS A 120 -7.64 22.61 3.62
N ARG A 121 -6.64 21.91 4.17
CA ARG A 121 -6.07 20.67 3.59
C ARG A 121 -5.67 20.82 2.11
N GLN A 122 -4.88 21.83 1.82
CA GLN A 122 -4.44 22.14 0.46
C GLN A 122 -3.21 21.31 0.07
N ASN A 123 -3.26 20.66 -1.11
CA ASN A 123 -2.13 19.90 -1.62
C ASN A 123 -0.92 20.81 -1.89
N THR A 124 0.25 20.40 -1.41
CA THR A 124 1.50 21.14 -1.58
C THR A 124 2.06 21.04 -3.00
N LYS A 125 1.56 20.10 -3.82
CA LYS A 125 1.88 19.84 -5.23
C LYS A 125 3.28 19.26 -5.50
N ASP A 126 4.17 19.29 -4.55
CA ASP A 126 5.53 18.77 -4.67
C ASP A 126 5.88 17.71 -3.60
N ASN A 127 4.87 17.29 -2.83
CA ASN A 127 4.95 16.30 -1.75
C ASN A 127 5.87 16.69 -0.58
N THR A 128 6.14 17.98 -0.42
CA THR A 128 6.87 18.51 0.73
C THR A 128 5.94 19.10 1.79
N PRO A 129 6.37 19.20 3.06
CA PRO A 129 7.65 18.76 3.58
C PRO A 129 7.71 17.23 3.79
N ALA A 130 8.92 16.69 3.76
CA ALA A 130 9.21 15.34 4.22
C ALA A 130 9.12 15.25 5.75
N VAL A 131 8.91 14.04 6.28
CA VAL A 131 9.08 13.74 7.70
C VAL A 131 10.55 13.34 7.92
N ILE A 132 11.30 14.13 8.70
CA ILE A 132 12.73 13.96 8.87
C ILE A 132 13.02 13.61 10.32
N HIS A 133 13.76 12.52 10.53
CA HIS A 133 14.31 12.13 11.82
C HIS A 133 15.83 12.20 11.74
N MET A 134 16.45 12.94 12.64
CA MET A 134 17.89 13.17 12.62
C MET A 134 18.49 12.79 13.97
N GLU A 135 19.61 12.07 13.91
CA GLU A 135 20.44 11.71 15.05
C GLU A 135 21.88 12.13 14.78
N ILE A 136 22.54 12.71 15.79
CA ILE A 136 23.97 12.99 15.74
C ILE A 136 24.72 11.82 16.35
N VAL A 137 25.62 11.22 15.59
CA VAL A 137 26.38 10.03 15.97
C VAL A 137 27.88 10.26 15.89
N ALA A 138 28.67 9.39 16.47
CA ALA A 138 30.12 9.43 16.28
C ALA A 138 30.47 9.12 14.82
N GLY A 139 31.57 9.71 14.32
CA GLY A 139 32.07 9.43 12.96
C GLY A 139 32.06 10.62 12.05
N ASP A 140 32.27 10.38 10.77
CA ASP A 140 32.52 11.40 9.73
C ASP A 140 31.73 11.13 8.44
N LYS A 141 30.64 10.37 8.53
CA LYS A 141 29.74 10.09 7.41
C LYS A 141 28.31 10.53 7.73
N VAL A 142 27.49 10.62 6.70
CA VAL A 142 26.05 10.76 6.82
C VAL A 142 25.40 9.48 6.32
N GLU A 143 24.78 8.73 7.21
CA GLU A 143 23.92 7.60 6.84
C GLU A 143 22.51 8.12 6.56
N VAL A 144 21.96 7.74 5.42
CA VAL A 144 20.67 8.21 4.94
C VAL A 144 19.78 7.01 4.66
N THR A 145 18.58 7.01 5.23
CA THR A 145 17.51 6.07 4.86
C THR A 145 16.33 6.88 4.31
N CYS A 146 16.00 6.66 3.04
CA CYS A 146 14.83 7.25 2.40
C CYS A 146 13.73 6.21 2.28
N ALA A 147 12.52 6.59 2.68
CA ALA A 147 11.34 5.75 2.56
C ALA A 147 10.14 6.54 2.06
N ALA A 148 9.29 5.90 1.27
CA ALA A 148 8.02 6.45 0.83
C ALA A 148 6.89 5.51 1.26
N LYS A 149 6.05 5.96 2.18
CA LYS A 149 5.00 5.13 2.79
C LYS A 149 3.61 5.62 2.44
N GLY A 150 2.82 4.76 1.80
CA GLY A 150 1.46 5.08 1.37
C GLY A 150 0.49 5.26 2.53
N GLY A 151 -0.52 6.12 2.34
CA GLY A 151 -1.53 6.43 3.35
C GLY A 151 -2.36 5.21 3.77
N GLY A 152 -2.56 4.24 2.89
CA GLY A 152 -3.31 3.03 3.21
C GLY A 152 -2.69 2.22 4.35
N SER A 153 -1.38 2.06 4.35
CA SER A 153 -0.66 1.38 5.43
C SER A 153 -0.32 2.30 6.60
N GLU A 154 0.02 3.56 6.34
CA GLU A 154 0.29 4.54 7.41
C GLU A 154 -0.89 4.70 8.35
N ASN A 155 -2.11 4.76 7.82
CA ASN A 155 -3.34 4.91 8.58
C ASN A 155 -3.70 3.69 9.46
N LYS A 156 -2.99 2.58 9.32
CA LYS A 156 -3.18 1.37 10.13
C LYS A 156 -2.21 1.26 11.30
N SER A 157 -1.37 2.27 11.50
CA SER A 157 -0.48 2.36 12.67
C SER A 157 -1.27 2.31 13.97
N LYS A 158 -0.74 1.57 14.96
CA LYS A 158 -1.35 1.37 16.28
C LYS A 158 -0.30 1.57 17.37
N LEU A 159 -0.75 2.11 18.49
CA LEU A 159 0.04 2.27 19.70
C LEU A 159 -0.81 1.84 20.91
N ALA A 160 -0.21 1.11 21.83
CA ALA A 160 -0.80 0.81 23.12
C ALA A 160 0.22 1.02 24.25
N MET A 161 -0.25 1.52 25.37
CA MET A 161 0.48 1.53 26.63
C MET A 161 0.03 0.28 27.40
N LEU A 162 0.75 -0.83 27.19
CA LEU A 162 0.46 -2.08 27.88
C LEU A 162 0.93 -2.02 29.33
N ASN A 163 0.28 -2.79 30.22
CA ASN A 163 0.85 -3.04 31.52
C ASN A 163 2.10 -3.95 31.40
N PRO A 164 3.07 -3.85 32.31
CA PRO A 164 4.26 -4.68 32.26
C PRO A 164 4.00 -6.20 32.17
N SER A 165 2.88 -6.67 32.71
CA SER A 165 2.45 -8.07 32.67
C SER A 165 1.68 -8.48 31.42
N ASP A 166 1.22 -7.53 30.59
CA ASP A 166 0.40 -7.84 29.43
C ASP A 166 1.24 -8.51 28.34
N SER A 167 0.61 -9.42 27.58
CA SER A 167 1.23 -10.11 26.45
C SER A 167 1.26 -9.22 25.20
N ILE A 168 2.46 -9.02 24.65
CA ILE A 168 2.62 -8.32 23.35
C ILE A 168 1.99 -9.16 22.24
N VAL A 169 2.18 -10.48 22.28
CA VAL A 169 1.62 -11.40 21.27
C VAL A 169 0.10 -11.29 21.22
N ASP A 170 -0.56 -11.32 22.37
CA ASP A 170 -2.02 -11.22 22.43
C ASP A 170 -2.53 -9.89 21.93
N TRP A 171 -1.84 -8.78 22.25
CA TRP A 171 -2.19 -7.47 21.75
C TRP A 171 -2.07 -7.39 20.22
N VAL A 172 -0.98 -7.90 19.66
CA VAL A 172 -0.76 -7.92 18.20
C VAL A 172 -1.84 -8.74 17.51
N LEU A 173 -2.11 -9.96 18.00
CA LEU A 173 -3.10 -10.86 17.38
C LEU A 173 -4.53 -10.33 17.45
N LYS A 174 -4.89 -9.60 18.51
CA LYS A 174 -6.18 -8.91 18.62
C LYS A 174 -6.27 -7.68 17.71
N THR A 175 -5.14 -7.00 17.50
CA THR A 175 -5.12 -5.71 16.79
C THR A 175 -5.12 -5.89 15.28
N ILE A 176 -4.37 -6.86 14.74
CA ILE A 176 -4.22 -7.04 13.29
C ILE A 176 -5.55 -7.25 12.56
N PRO A 177 -6.48 -8.09 13.01
CA PRO A 177 -7.78 -8.23 12.36
C PRO A 177 -8.57 -6.91 12.27
N THR A 178 -8.41 -6.03 13.25
CA THR A 178 -9.08 -4.72 13.26
C THR A 178 -8.54 -3.73 12.22
N MET A 179 -7.36 -4.00 11.68
CA MET A 179 -6.76 -3.15 10.65
C MET A 179 -7.39 -3.34 9.27
N GLY A 180 -8.13 -4.44 9.07
CA GLY A 180 -8.66 -4.80 7.76
C GLY A 180 -7.56 -5.09 6.75
N ALA A 181 -7.86 -4.99 5.45
CA ALA A 181 -6.94 -5.24 4.36
C ALA A 181 -6.45 -3.97 3.64
N GLY A 182 -6.79 -2.79 4.16
CA GLY A 182 -6.44 -1.50 3.53
C GLY A 182 -4.94 -1.20 3.44
N TRP A 183 -4.12 -1.91 4.21
CA TRP A 183 -2.67 -1.84 4.13
C TRP A 183 -2.04 -2.75 3.06
N CYS A 184 -2.87 -3.43 2.24
CA CYS A 184 -2.46 -4.26 1.11
C CYS A 184 -1.46 -5.37 1.48
N PRO A 185 -1.83 -6.36 2.32
CA PRO A 185 -0.99 -7.52 2.56
C PRO A 185 -0.78 -8.35 1.27
N PRO A 186 0.29 -9.14 1.14
CA PRO A 186 1.29 -9.41 2.15
C PRO A 186 2.32 -8.30 2.23
N GLY A 187 2.64 -7.91 3.44
CA GLY A 187 3.62 -6.87 3.73
C GLY A 187 4.52 -7.23 4.90
N ILE A 188 5.12 -6.21 5.48
CA ILE A 188 6.02 -6.34 6.61
C ILE A 188 5.39 -5.64 7.80
N LEU A 189 5.49 -6.24 8.98
CA LEU A 189 5.01 -5.65 10.22
C LEU A 189 6.19 -5.12 11.02
N GLY A 190 6.23 -3.81 11.25
CA GLY A 190 7.21 -3.16 12.11
C GLY A 190 6.66 -2.97 13.52
N ILE A 191 7.42 -3.40 14.53
CA ILE A 191 7.05 -3.28 15.94
C ILE A 191 8.15 -2.55 16.69
N GLY A 192 7.76 -1.55 17.48
CA GLY A 192 8.62 -0.83 18.40
C GLY A 192 8.18 -1.10 19.83
N ILE A 193 9.12 -1.44 20.69
CA ILE A 193 8.84 -1.79 22.09
C ILE A 193 9.70 -0.95 23.01
N GLY A 194 9.09 -0.30 23.98
CA GLY A 194 9.79 0.40 25.03
C GLY A 194 10.05 1.89 24.73
N GLY A 195 10.94 2.49 25.52
CA GLY A 195 11.17 3.93 25.54
C GLY A 195 9.93 4.67 26.06
N THR A 196 9.51 5.66 25.32
CA THR A 196 8.27 6.45 25.48
C THR A 196 7.31 6.15 24.32
N PRO A 197 6.03 6.59 24.35
CA PRO A 197 5.10 6.32 23.26
C PRO A 197 5.63 6.73 21.88
N GLU A 198 6.16 7.94 21.77
CA GLU A 198 6.75 8.47 20.53
C GLU A 198 8.01 7.68 20.12
N LYS A 199 8.83 7.22 21.07
CA LYS A 199 9.99 6.39 20.77
C LYS A 199 9.57 5.02 20.23
N ALA A 200 8.57 4.39 20.82
CA ALA A 200 8.03 3.12 20.32
C ALA A 200 7.48 3.26 18.89
N MET A 201 6.75 4.34 18.58
CA MET A 201 6.28 4.62 17.22
C MET A 201 7.42 4.82 16.24
N LEU A 202 8.46 5.57 16.63
CA LEU A 202 9.64 5.79 15.81
C LEU A 202 10.37 4.46 15.53
N LEU A 203 10.59 3.63 16.55
CA LEU A 203 11.21 2.32 16.42
C LEU A 203 10.42 1.40 15.49
N ALA A 204 9.08 1.40 15.57
CA ALA A 204 8.23 0.62 14.69
C ALA A 204 8.40 1.04 13.22
N LYS A 205 8.47 2.36 12.94
CA LYS A 205 8.74 2.86 11.59
C LYS A 205 10.13 2.49 11.11
N GLU A 206 11.14 2.73 11.94
CA GLU A 206 12.54 2.46 11.61
C GLU A 206 12.79 0.97 11.37
N SER A 207 12.15 0.09 12.15
CA SER A 207 12.29 -1.36 11.98
C SER A 207 11.91 -1.85 10.57
N LEU A 208 10.95 -1.19 9.92
CA LEU A 208 10.52 -1.52 8.56
C LEU A 208 11.64 -1.36 7.53
N MET A 209 12.61 -0.50 7.79
CA MET A 209 13.71 -0.16 6.87
C MET A 209 14.91 -1.08 7.06
N SER A 210 14.99 -1.86 8.15
CA SER A 210 16.09 -2.78 8.37
C SER A 210 16.03 -3.94 7.37
N HIS A 211 17.20 -4.37 6.91
CA HIS A 211 17.29 -5.66 6.22
C HIS A 211 16.83 -6.74 7.20
N ALA A 212 15.91 -7.55 6.78
CA ALA A 212 15.46 -8.66 7.58
C ALA A 212 15.07 -9.82 6.70
N ASP A 213 15.72 -10.92 6.94
CA ASP A 213 15.29 -12.19 6.40
C ASP A 213 14.82 -13.08 7.55
N ILE A 214 13.49 -13.20 7.68
CA ILE A 214 12.90 -14.10 8.67
C ILE A 214 13.35 -15.55 8.46
N HIS A 215 13.73 -15.92 7.24
CA HIS A 215 14.20 -17.26 6.92
C HIS A 215 15.59 -17.51 7.50
N GLU A 216 16.49 -16.52 7.49
CA GLU A 216 17.78 -16.63 8.20
C GLU A 216 17.57 -16.85 9.71
N LEU A 217 16.58 -16.16 10.27
CA LEU A 217 16.23 -16.35 11.69
C LEU A 217 15.62 -17.72 11.96
N GLN A 218 14.80 -18.25 11.05
CA GLN A 218 14.29 -19.62 11.13
C GLN A 218 15.41 -20.65 11.05
N GLU A 219 16.38 -20.45 10.16
CA GLU A 219 17.57 -21.32 10.04
C GLU A 219 18.43 -21.26 11.31
N LYS A 220 18.63 -20.07 11.87
CA LYS A 220 19.32 -19.88 13.16
C LYS A 220 18.63 -20.68 14.28
N ALA A 221 17.30 -20.56 14.36
CA ALA A 221 16.52 -21.32 15.34
C ALA A 221 16.63 -22.85 15.13
N ALA A 222 16.52 -23.29 13.87
CA ALA A 222 16.63 -24.71 13.51
C ALA A 222 18.01 -25.31 13.81
N SER A 223 19.07 -24.51 13.78
CA SER A 223 20.44 -24.95 14.17
C SER A 223 20.64 -25.13 15.66
N GLY A 224 19.63 -24.76 16.48
CA GLY A 224 19.74 -24.81 17.96
C GLY A 224 20.54 -23.65 18.55
N ALA A 225 20.82 -22.61 17.78
CA ALA A 225 21.51 -21.41 18.28
C ALA A 225 20.59 -20.62 19.23
N GLU A 226 21.21 -19.99 20.23
CA GLU A 226 20.47 -19.14 21.18
C GLU A 226 19.86 -17.92 20.47
N LEU A 227 18.59 -17.68 20.74
CA LEU A 227 17.85 -16.52 20.24
C LEU A 227 17.74 -15.45 21.32
N SER A 228 17.87 -14.19 20.93
CA SER A 228 17.49 -13.08 21.80
C SER A 228 15.96 -13.07 22.02
N THR A 229 15.52 -12.34 23.05
CA THR A 229 14.09 -12.20 23.35
C THR A 229 13.33 -11.63 22.14
N THR A 230 13.88 -10.64 21.47
CA THR A 230 13.26 -10.04 20.27
C THR A 230 13.27 -10.97 19.07
N GLU A 231 14.31 -11.77 18.87
CA GLU A 231 14.35 -12.79 17.80
C GLU A 231 13.30 -13.88 18.02
N ALA A 232 13.18 -14.39 19.26
CA ALA A 232 12.16 -15.37 19.61
C ALA A 232 10.74 -14.80 19.40
N LEU A 233 10.51 -13.55 19.81
CA LEU A 233 9.23 -12.86 19.61
C LEU A 233 8.92 -12.64 18.13
N ARG A 234 9.91 -12.31 17.30
CA ARG A 234 9.74 -12.19 15.84
C ARG A 234 9.23 -13.48 15.22
N LEU A 235 9.84 -14.61 15.55
CA LEU A 235 9.44 -15.93 15.03
C LEU A 235 8.03 -16.31 15.47
N GLU A 236 7.71 -16.12 16.74
CA GLU A 236 6.38 -16.40 17.28
C GLU A 236 5.31 -15.56 16.61
N LEU A 237 5.55 -14.26 16.44
CA LEU A 237 4.61 -13.37 15.79
C LEU A 237 4.48 -13.67 14.29
N PHE A 238 5.58 -13.98 13.62
CA PHE A 238 5.53 -14.36 12.20
C PHE A 238 4.64 -15.59 11.98
N GLU A 239 4.79 -16.63 12.78
CA GLU A 239 3.95 -17.82 12.69
C GLU A 239 2.47 -17.52 13.01
N LYS A 240 2.22 -16.87 14.15
CA LYS A 240 0.86 -16.64 14.63
C LYS A 240 0.09 -15.61 13.81
N VAL A 241 0.73 -14.55 13.32
CA VAL A 241 0.09 -13.58 12.43
C VAL A 241 -0.32 -14.20 11.10
N ASN A 242 0.55 -15.02 10.51
CA ASN A 242 0.20 -15.78 9.31
C ASN A 242 -0.91 -16.81 9.59
N ALA A 243 -0.94 -17.38 10.79
CA ALA A 243 -1.99 -18.32 11.20
C ALA A 243 -3.38 -17.67 11.38
N LEU A 244 -3.50 -16.35 11.39
CA LEU A 244 -4.79 -15.64 11.31
C LEU A 244 -5.49 -15.85 9.96
N GLY A 245 -4.79 -16.33 8.95
CA GLY A 245 -5.39 -16.69 7.65
C GLY A 245 -5.87 -15.52 6.80
N ILE A 246 -5.48 -14.28 7.13
CA ILE A 246 -5.92 -13.07 6.41
C ILE A 246 -5.49 -13.13 4.94
N GLY A 247 -4.23 -13.48 4.68
CA GLY A 247 -3.70 -13.69 3.34
C GLY A 247 -3.51 -12.42 2.52
N ALA A 248 -3.02 -12.61 1.30
CA ALA A 248 -2.80 -11.51 0.36
C ALA A 248 -4.10 -10.72 0.13
N GLN A 249 -4.04 -9.41 0.22
CA GLN A 249 -5.17 -8.48 0.03
C GLN A 249 -6.39 -8.77 0.94
N GLY A 250 -6.21 -9.57 2.00
CA GLY A 250 -7.31 -10.01 2.86
C GLY A 250 -8.24 -11.05 2.24
N LEU A 251 -7.81 -11.73 1.19
CA LEU A 251 -8.59 -12.73 0.46
C LEU A 251 -8.58 -14.11 1.12
N GLY A 252 -7.94 -14.24 2.28
CA GLY A 252 -7.64 -15.53 2.90
C GLY A 252 -6.42 -16.19 2.29
N GLY A 253 -5.63 -16.90 3.09
CA GLY A 253 -4.46 -17.59 2.59
C GLY A 253 -3.40 -17.85 3.66
N LEU A 254 -2.26 -18.37 3.22
CA LEU A 254 -1.17 -18.79 4.08
C LEU A 254 -0.24 -17.65 4.52
N THR A 255 -0.17 -16.56 3.76
CA THR A 255 0.77 -15.47 4.01
C THR A 255 0.07 -14.12 4.12
N THR A 256 0.10 -13.55 5.32
CA THR A 256 -0.34 -12.19 5.63
C THR A 256 0.84 -11.24 5.74
N VAL A 257 1.91 -11.69 6.39
CA VAL A 257 3.17 -10.95 6.52
C VAL A 257 4.34 -11.76 5.96
N LEU A 258 5.26 -11.06 5.32
CA LEU A 258 6.51 -11.64 4.80
C LEU A 258 7.62 -11.60 5.84
N ASP A 259 7.54 -10.69 6.79
CA ASP A 259 8.42 -10.58 7.95
C ASP A 259 7.73 -9.83 9.09
N VAL A 260 8.21 -10.03 10.29
CA VAL A 260 7.92 -9.22 11.47
C VAL A 260 9.24 -8.69 11.98
N LYS A 261 9.40 -7.36 11.99
CA LYS A 261 10.63 -6.69 12.41
C LYS A 261 10.40 -5.98 13.73
N ILE A 262 11.34 -6.09 14.66
CA ILE A 262 11.20 -5.54 16.01
C ILE A 262 12.46 -4.76 16.36
N LEU A 263 12.27 -3.54 16.85
CA LEU A 263 13.27 -2.77 17.57
C LEU A 263 12.77 -2.47 18.96
N ASP A 264 13.67 -2.50 19.95
CA ASP A 264 13.33 -2.19 21.33
C ASP A 264 14.24 -1.11 21.93
N TYR A 265 13.80 -0.55 23.04
CA TYR A 265 14.53 0.46 23.78
C TYR A 265 14.20 0.34 25.27
N PRO A 266 15.18 0.58 26.18
CA PRO A 266 14.92 0.58 27.61
C PRO A 266 13.75 1.48 27.98
N THR A 267 12.90 1.01 28.90
CA THR A 267 11.66 1.73 29.26
C THR A 267 11.54 1.88 30.79
N HIS A 268 10.65 2.76 31.22
CA HIS A 268 10.33 2.92 32.63
C HIS A 268 9.69 1.65 33.20
N ALA A 269 10.03 1.27 34.43
CA ALA A 269 9.56 0.04 35.08
C ALA A 269 8.03 -0.13 35.11
N ALA A 270 7.29 0.98 35.13
CA ALA A 270 5.82 0.97 35.12
C ALA A 270 5.21 1.05 33.72
N SER A 271 6.02 1.05 32.66
CA SER A 271 5.57 1.32 31.28
C SER A 271 5.95 0.17 30.34
N LYS A 272 5.09 -0.09 29.38
CA LYS A 272 5.34 -1.01 28.25
C LYS A 272 4.68 -0.49 26.98
N PRO A 273 5.19 0.62 26.43
CA PRO A 273 4.68 1.12 25.16
C PRO A 273 5.01 0.14 24.05
N VAL A 274 4.02 -0.19 23.23
CA VAL A 274 4.18 -1.05 22.05
C VAL A 274 3.50 -0.39 20.88
N ALA A 275 4.26 -0.19 19.81
CA ALA A 275 3.77 0.36 18.57
C ALA A 275 3.86 -0.67 17.44
N MET A 276 2.93 -0.61 16.51
CA MET A 276 2.88 -1.50 15.35
C MET A 276 2.53 -0.69 14.11
N ILE A 277 3.37 -0.76 13.09
CA ILE A 277 3.20 -0.08 11.81
C ILE A 277 3.32 -1.13 10.70
N PRO A 278 2.25 -1.40 9.93
CA PRO A 278 2.37 -2.28 8.78
C PRO A 278 3.00 -1.55 7.60
N ASN A 279 3.76 -2.27 6.79
CA ASN A 279 4.17 -1.82 5.46
C ASN A 279 3.42 -2.64 4.40
N CYS A 280 3.10 -2.03 3.28
CA CYS A 280 2.24 -2.65 2.26
C CYS A 280 3.05 -3.41 1.20
N ALA A 281 2.34 -4.03 0.26
CA ALA A 281 2.93 -4.65 -0.92
C ALA A 281 3.77 -3.69 -1.78
N ALA A 282 3.58 -2.38 -1.66
CA ALA A 282 4.43 -1.36 -2.28
C ALA A 282 5.51 -0.86 -1.31
N THR A 283 6.30 -1.77 -0.76
CA THR A 283 7.45 -1.45 0.10
C THR A 283 8.50 -0.66 -0.68
N ARG A 284 8.89 0.52 -0.15
CA ARG A 284 9.78 1.48 -0.83
C ARG A 284 10.73 2.11 0.16
N HIS A 285 11.98 1.67 0.16
CA HIS A 285 13.05 2.30 0.93
C HIS A 285 14.42 1.96 0.35
N VAL A 286 15.41 2.79 0.67
CA VAL A 286 16.81 2.59 0.33
C VAL A 286 17.69 3.22 1.40
N GLU A 287 18.81 2.59 1.68
CA GLU A 287 19.86 3.11 2.59
C GLU A 287 21.13 3.37 1.80
N PHE A 288 21.82 4.44 2.15
CA PHE A 288 23.11 4.79 1.59
C PHE A 288 23.93 5.69 2.53
N GLU A 289 25.23 5.80 2.26
CA GLU A 289 26.14 6.67 2.98
C GLU A 289 26.66 7.78 2.08
N LEU A 290 26.89 8.96 2.66
CA LEU A 290 27.63 10.05 2.05
C LEU A 290 28.91 10.32 2.83
N ASP A 291 30.04 10.25 2.14
CA ASP A 291 31.39 10.43 2.67
C ASP A 291 32.11 11.65 2.11
N GLY A 292 31.41 12.49 1.36
CA GLY A 292 31.96 13.68 0.71
C GLY A 292 32.59 13.46 -0.67
N SER A 293 32.54 12.24 -1.19
CA SER A 293 33.11 11.91 -2.51
C SER A 293 32.21 12.33 -3.69
N GLY A 294 30.98 12.77 -3.41
CA GLY A 294 30.00 13.16 -4.43
C GLY A 294 28.59 12.72 -4.09
N PRO A 295 27.64 12.85 -5.03
CA PRO A 295 26.31 12.30 -4.87
C PRO A 295 26.34 10.77 -4.81
N VAL A 296 25.31 10.17 -4.19
CA VAL A 296 25.19 8.72 -4.12
C VAL A 296 25.07 8.10 -5.53
N HIS A 297 25.71 6.98 -5.72
CA HIS A 297 25.43 6.09 -6.84
C HIS A 297 24.62 4.89 -6.32
N LEU A 298 23.37 4.81 -6.74
CA LEU A 298 22.48 3.68 -6.40
C LEU A 298 22.53 2.64 -7.50
N GLU A 299 23.03 1.44 -7.18
CA GLU A 299 23.10 0.34 -8.13
C GLU A 299 21.68 -0.22 -8.37
N PRO A 300 21.20 -0.20 -9.63
CA PRO A 300 19.93 -0.82 -9.97
C PRO A 300 19.97 -2.33 -9.69
N PRO A 301 18.90 -2.93 -9.15
CA PRO A 301 18.82 -4.38 -9.08
C PRO A 301 18.82 -5.01 -10.48
N SER A 302 19.34 -6.23 -10.60
CA SER A 302 19.26 -6.99 -11.84
C SER A 302 17.82 -7.43 -12.09
N LEU A 303 17.36 -7.41 -13.35
CA LEU A 303 16.05 -7.96 -13.70
C LEU A 303 15.96 -9.47 -13.45
N GLU A 304 17.09 -10.15 -13.28
CA GLU A 304 17.16 -11.55 -12.87
C GLU A 304 16.76 -11.77 -11.40
N ASP A 305 16.74 -10.71 -10.58
CA ASP A 305 16.25 -10.76 -9.21
C ASP A 305 14.72 -10.98 -9.13
N TRP A 306 14.00 -10.69 -10.22
CA TRP A 306 12.58 -10.99 -10.32
C TRP A 306 12.34 -12.39 -10.89
N PRO A 307 11.36 -13.13 -10.34
CA PRO A 307 11.01 -14.43 -10.91
C PRO A 307 10.46 -14.29 -12.32
N ASP A 308 10.71 -15.31 -13.15
CA ASP A 308 10.12 -15.40 -14.49
C ASP A 308 8.66 -15.83 -14.39
N ILE A 309 7.79 -14.88 -14.03
CA ILE A 309 6.35 -15.07 -13.91
C ILE A 309 5.66 -14.11 -14.87
N THR A 310 4.77 -14.63 -15.67
CA THR A 310 3.88 -13.84 -16.52
C THR A 310 2.48 -13.84 -15.94
N TYR A 311 1.81 -12.69 -15.98
CA TYR A 311 0.39 -12.62 -15.69
C TYR A 311 -0.38 -13.17 -16.90
N ASN A 312 -1.03 -14.34 -16.73
CA ASN A 312 -1.83 -14.93 -17.78
C ASN A 312 -3.31 -14.61 -17.58
N PRO A 313 -3.90 -13.71 -18.39
CA PRO A 313 -5.30 -13.37 -18.29
C PRO A 313 -6.27 -14.48 -18.70
N GLU A 314 -5.79 -15.63 -19.19
CA GLU A 314 -6.67 -16.74 -19.56
C GLU A 314 -7.32 -17.44 -18.36
N ASN A 315 -6.80 -17.21 -17.16
CA ASN A 315 -7.35 -17.82 -15.92
C ASN A 315 -8.62 -17.13 -15.38
N GLY A 316 -9.01 -15.97 -15.93
CA GLY A 316 -10.19 -15.22 -15.50
C GLY A 316 -11.34 -15.29 -16.48
N LYS A 317 -12.58 -15.16 -15.95
CA LYS A 317 -13.77 -15.02 -16.79
C LYS A 317 -13.80 -13.62 -17.43
N ARG A 318 -13.81 -13.56 -18.76
CA ARG A 318 -13.97 -12.28 -19.50
C ARG A 318 -15.40 -11.78 -19.38
N VAL A 319 -15.52 -10.50 -19.04
CA VAL A 319 -16.81 -9.82 -18.86
C VAL A 319 -16.83 -8.56 -19.74
N ASN A 320 -17.90 -8.41 -20.52
CA ASN A 320 -18.16 -7.19 -21.27
C ASN A 320 -19.01 -6.24 -20.40
N VAL A 321 -18.38 -5.20 -19.86
CA VAL A 321 -19.06 -4.26 -18.96
C VAL A 321 -20.02 -3.30 -19.68
N ASP A 322 -19.95 -3.19 -21.01
CA ASP A 322 -20.84 -2.34 -21.79
C ASP A 322 -22.25 -2.94 -21.90
N THR A 323 -22.34 -4.28 -21.76
CA THR A 323 -23.60 -5.04 -21.86
C THR A 323 -24.00 -5.71 -20.53
N LEU A 324 -23.37 -5.29 -19.43
CA LEU A 324 -23.56 -5.90 -18.12
C LEU A 324 -25.01 -5.73 -17.63
N THR A 325 -25.54 -6.82 -17.05
CA THR A 325 -26.88 -6.86 -16.46
C THR A 325 -26.87 -7.34 -15.03
N LYS A 326 -27.96 -7.10 -14.29
CA LYS A 326 -28.13 -7.63 -12.91
C LYS A 326 -28.15 -9.14 -12.90
N GLU A 327 -28.71 -9.77 -13.92
CA GLU A 327 -28.79 -11.22 -14.05
C GLU A 327 -27.39 -11.84 -14.19
N GLU A 328 -26.52 -11.22 -14.97
CA GLU A 328 -25.13 -11.65 -15.10
C GLU A 328 -24.37 -11.47 -13.77
N VAL A 329 -24.49 -10.31 -13.14
CA VAL A 329 -23.87 -10.02 -11.84
C VAL A 329 -24.32 -11.02 -10.76
N ALA A 330 -25.58 -11.45 -10.78
CA ALA A 330 -26.11 -12.43 -9.84
C ALA A 330 -25.46 -13.83 -9.97
N THR A 331 -24.81 -14.12 -11.10
CA THR A 331 -24.09 -15.40 -11.29
C THR A 331 -22.69 -15.40 -10.64
N TRP A 332 -22.16 -14.25 -10.30
CA TRP A 332 -20.81 -14.13 -9.75
C TRP A 332 -20.80 -14.45 -8.26
N LYS A 333 -19.74 -15.11 -7.82
CA LYS A 333 -19.55 -15.50 -6.43
C LYS A 333 -18.30 -14.83 -5.87
N MET A 334 -18.30 -14.56 -4.56
CA MET A 334 -17.12 -14.05 -3.89
C MET A 334 -15.91 -14.93 -4.17
N GLY A 335 -14.78 -14.32 -4.52
CA GLY A 335 -13.54 -14.99 -4.89
C GLY A 335 -13.39 -15.27 -6.39
N ASP A 336 -14.44 -15.11 -7.21
CA ASP A 336 -14.31 -15.25 -8.66
C ASP A 336 -13.36 -14.20 -9.23
N VAL A 337 -12.47 -14.62 -10.13
CA VAL A 337 -11.56 -13.72 -10.86
C VAL A 337 -12.19 -13.36 -12.19
N LEU A 338 -12.34 -12.07 -12.44
CA LEU A 338 -12.93 -11.52 -13.65
C LEU A 338 -11.93 -10.66 -14.41
N LEU A 339 -12.07 -10.62 -15.73
CA LEU A 339 -11.32 -9.76 -16.64
C LEU A 339 -12.30 -8.80 -17.32
N LEU A 340 -12.27 -7.54 -16.92
CA LEU A 340 -13.20 -6.54 -17.40
C LEU A 340 -12.78 -6.01 -18.77
N ASN A 341 -13.76 -5.90 -19.69
CA ASN A 341 -13.60 -5.35 -21.04
C ASN A 341 -14.73 -4.36 -21.31
N GLY A 342 -14.41 -3.17 -21.82
CA GLY A 342 -15.37 -2.13 -22.12
C GLY A 342 -15.14 -0.87 -21.30
N LYS A 343 -16.20 -0.08 -21.10
CA LYS A 343 -16.11 1.25 -20.49
C LYS A 343 -16.56 1.24 -19.04
N ILE A 344 -15.71 1.76 -18.17
CA ILE A 344 -16.00 1.99 -16.74
C ILE A 344 -15.81 3.47 -16.42
N TYR A 345 -16.49 3.95 -15.38
CA TYR A 345 -16.30 5.31 -14.88
C TYR A 345 -15.40 5.31 -13.66
N THR A 346 -14.77 6.44 -13.35
CA THR A 346 -13.97 6.63 -12.15
C THR A 346 -14.62 7.61 -11.19
N GLY A 347 -14.27 7.52 -9.92
CA GLY A 347 -14.68 8.49 -8.91
C GLY A 347 -14.13 8.15 -7.53
N ARG A 348 -13.72 9.18 -6.80
CA ARG A 348 -13.24 9.09 -5.43
C ARG A 348 -14.09 9.97 -4.51
N ASP A 349 -13.53 10.33 -3.34
CA ASP A 349 -14.24 11.07 -2.29
C ASP A 349 -14.86 12.37 -2.78
N ALA A 350 -14.10 13.21 -3.50
CA ALA A 350 -14.57 14.51 -3.95
C ALA A 350 -15.70 14.39 -5.00
N ALA A 351 -15.55 13.49 -5.96
CA ALA A 351 -16.57 13.23 -6.96
C ALA A 351 -17.85 12.66 -6.34
N HIS A 352 -17.71 11.67 -5.43
CA HIS A 352 -18.86 11.07 -4.72
C HIS A 352 -19.59 12.09 -3.87
N LYS A 353 -18.86 12.92 -3.12
CA LYS A 353 -19.48 13.99 -2.33
C LYS A 353 -20.30 14.92 -3.21
N ARG A 354 -19.73 15.37 -4.32
CA ARG A 354 -20.41 16.26 -5.26
C ARG A 354 -21.66 15.62 -5.89
N MET A 355 -21.56 14.34 -6.31
CA MET A 355 -22.70 13.61 -6.86
C MET A 355 -23.83 13.45 -5.83
N VAL A 356 -23.49 13.10 -4.60
CA VAL A 356 -24.48 12.95 -3.52
C VAL A 356 -25.11 14.29 -3.17
N ASP A 357 -24.35 15.38 -3.12
CA ASP A 357 -24.89 16.73 -2.91
C ASP A 357 -25.87 17.13 -4.04
N MET A 358 -25.58 16.78 -5.29
CA MET A 358 -26.48 16.98 -6.43
C MET A 358 -27.78 16.17 -6.28
N LEU A 359 -27.66 14.87 -5.96
CA LEU A 359 -28.83 14.00 -5.74
C LEU A 359 -29.73 14.52 -4.61
N ASN A 360 -29.13 14.99 -3.51
CA ASN A 360 -29.88 15.57 -2.39
C ASN A 360 -30.64 16.87 -2.77
N LYS A 361 -30.17 17.58 -3.78
CA LYS A 361 -30.84 18.77 -4.34
C LYS A 361 -31.84 18.43 -5.45
N GLY A 362 -31.96 17.15 -5.82
CA GLY A 362 -32.78 16.72 -6.96
C GLY A 362 -32.20 17.09 -8.31
N GLU A 363 -30.89 17.39 -8.39
CA GLU A 363 -30.20 17.72 -9.64
C GLU A 363 -29.85 16.44 -10.40
N LYS A 364 -29.87 16.53 -11.74
CA LYS A 364 -29.43 15.43 -12.59
C LYS A 364 -27.90 15.30 -12.59
N LEU A 365 -27.40 14.08 -12.43
CA LEU A 365 -25.97 13.83 -12.53
C LEU A 365 -25.46 14.05 -13.97
N PRO A 366 -24.18 14.45 -14.13
CA PRO A 366 -23.60 14.71 -15.45
C PRO A 366 -23.30 13.43 -16.25
N VAL A 367 -23.36 12.26 -15.59
CA VAL A 367 -23.09 10.93 -16.17
C VAL A 367 -24.23 9.99 -15.82
N ASP A 368 -24.66 9.17 -16.77
CA ASP A 368 -25.61 8.08 -16.53
C ASP A 368 -24.84 6.83 -16.05
N PHE A 369 -25.10 6.45 -14.81
CA PHE A 369 -24.47 5.27 -14.17
C PHE A 369 -25.31 3.98 -14.31
N THR A 370 -26.42 4.01 -15.01
CA THR A 370 -27.30 2.84 -15.16
C THR A 370 -26.55 1.64 -15.75
N ASN A 371 -26.50 0.54 -15.01
CA ASN A 371 -25.77 -0.68 -15.34
C ASN A 371 -24.25 -0.49 -15.55
N LYS A 372 -23.66 0.54 -14.93
CA LYS A 372 -22.23 0.86 -15.04
C LYS A 372 -21.48 0.45 -13.80
N LEU A 373 -20.15 0.37 -13.94
CA LEU A 373 -19.21 0.20 -12.86
C LEU A 373 -18.47 1.52 -12.60
N ILE A 374 -18.19 1.81 -11.32
CA ILE A 374 -17.35 2.93 -10.92
C ILE A 374 -16.06 2.42 -10.27
N TYR A 375 -14.91 2.89 -10.73
CA TYR A 375 -13.60 2.56 -10.22
C TYR A 375 -13.11 3.66 -9.28
N TYR A 376 -12.85 3.29 -8.04
CA TYR A 376 -12.28 4.16 -7.02
C TYR A 376 -10.78 4.33 -7.26
N VAL A 377 -10.40 5.31 -8.04
CA VAL A 377 -9.02 5.52 -8.47
C VAL A 377 -8.68 7.00 -8.57
N GLY A 378 -7.44 7.33 -8.22
CA GLY A 378 -6.80 8.61 -8.52
C GLY A 378 -5.42 8.29 -9.09
N PRO A 379 -5.29 8.19 -10.41
CA PRO A 379 -4.05 7.76 -11.05
C PRO A 379 -2.92 8.77 -10.86
N VAL A 380 -1.69 8.31 -11.07
CA VAL A 380 -0.54 9.19 -11.29
C VAL A 380 -0.70 9.85 -12.66
N ASP A 381 -0.21 11.08 -12.81
CA ASP A 381 -0.22 11.75 -14.09
C ASP A 381 0.56 10.95 -15.15
N PRO A 382 0.05 10.88 -16.40
CA PRO A 382 0.72 10.16 -17.45
C PRO A 382 2.00 10.88 -17.87
N VAL A 383 3.00 10.11 -18.25
CA VAL A 383 4.25 10.61 -18.86
C VAL A 383 4.47 9.92 -20.21
N ARG A 384 5.25 10.54 -21.09
CA ARG A 384 5.54 10.01 -22.42
C ARG A 384 4.25 9.70 -23.20
N ASP A 385 4.09 8.49 -23.67
CA ASP A 385 2.95 7.99 -24.46
C ASP A 385 1.88 7.27 -23.64
N GLU A 386 1.92 7.38 -22.32
CA GLU A 386 0.95 6.73 -21.43
C GLU A 386 -0.47 7.31 -21.64
N VAL A 387 -1.46 6.43 -21.70
CA VAL A 387 -2.88 6.82 -21.68
C VAL A 387 -3.24 7.39 -20.31
N VAL A 388 -2.72 6.74 -19.25
CA VAL A 388 -2.87 7.11 -17.86
C VAL A 388 -1.63 6.58 -17.11
N GLY A 389 -1.19 7.29 -16.09
CA GLY A 389 -0.14 6.79 -15.20
C GLY A 389 -0.62 5.64 -14.32
N PRO A 390 0.22 5.08 -13.44
CA PRO A 390 -0.16 4.03 -12.52
C PRO A 390 -1.50 4.31 -11.85
N ALA A 391 -2.43 3.36 -11.96
CA ALA A 391 -3.86 3.55 -11.66
C ALA A 391 -4.41 2.47 -10.71
N GLY A 392 -3.75 2.27 -9.58
CA GLY A 392 -4.20 1.32 -8.56
C GLY A 392 -5.44 1.78 -7.79
N PRO A 393 -6.14 0.85 -7.14
CA PRO A 393 -7.39 1.12 -6.46
C PRO A 393 -7.20 1.92 -5.16
N THR A 394 -8.18 2.77 -4.85
CA THR A 394 -8.33 3.42 -3.56
C THR A 394 -9.04 2.51 -2.56
N THR A 395 -8.77 2.66 -1.26
CA THR A 395 -9.47 1.94 -0.19
C THR A 395 -10.97 2.22 -0.24
N ALA A 396 -11.76 1.18 -0.40
CA ALA A 396 -13.20 1.28 -0.68
C ALA A 396 -14.04 1.75 0.51
N THR A 397 -13.63 1.44 1.74
CA THR A 397 -14.37 1.84 2.97
C THR A 397 -14.60 3.36 3.07
N ARG A 398 -13.74 4.16 2.46
CA ARG A 398 -13.94 5.62 2.41
C ARG A 398 -15.19 6.03 1.65
N MET A 399 -15.65 5.20 0.71
CA MET A 399 -16.85 5.42 -0.11
C MET A 399 -18.12 4.80 0.50
N ASP A 400 -18.01 4.03 1.60
CA ASP A 400 -19.15 3.32 2.18
C ASP A 400 -20.33 4.23 2.50
N LYS A 401 -20.05 5.42 3.04
CA LYS A 401 -21.07 6.43 3.35
C LYS A 401 -21.89 6.93 2.17
N PHE A 402 -21.38 6.76 0.94
CA PHE A 402 -22.06 7.17 -0.30
C PHE A 402 -22.73 6.00 -1.02
N THR A 403 -22.36 4.76 -0.65
CA THR A 403 -22.68 3.57 -1.44
C THR A 403 -24.17 3.34 -1.59
N ARG A 404 -24.93 3.35 -0.50
CA ARG A 404 -26.38 3.12 -0.56
C ARG A 404 -27.08 4.12 -1.49
N GLN A 405 -26.78 5.40 -1.31
CA GLN A 405 -27.42 6.45 -2.10
C GLN A 405 -27.05 6.36 -3.59
N MET A 406 -25.79 6.05 -3.91
CA MET A 406 -25.37 5.83 -5.29
C MET A 406 -26.08 4.64 -5.92
N LEU A 407 -26.20 3.51 -5.22
CA LEU A 407 -26.89 2.33 -5.75
C LEU A 407 -28.39 2.54 -5.94
N GLU A 408 -29.07 3.19 -4.99
CA GLU A 408 -30.51 3.38 -5.01
C GLU A 408 -30.98 4.42 -6.05
N HIS A 409 -30.17 5.47 -6.30
CA HIS A 409 -30.63 6.63 -7.07
C HIS A 409 -29.99 6.75 -8.47
N THR A 410 -28.95 5.96 -8.80
CA THR A 410 -28.24 6.13 -10.07
C THR A 410 -28.32 4.91 -11.00
N GLY A 411 -28.82 3.78 -10.51
CA GLY A 411 -28.79 2.53 -11.26
C GLY A 411 -27.38 1.92 -11.39
N LEU A 412 -26.40 2.42 -10.63
CA LEU A 412 -25.04 1.87 -10.56
C LEU A 412 -25.08 0.39 -10.20
N LEU A 413 -24.35 -0.44 -10.95
CA LEU A 413 -24.40 -1.89 -10.79
C LEU A 413 -23.25 -2.44 -9.96
N GLY A 414 -22.12 -1.72 -9.89
CA GLY A 414 -21.01 -2.15 -9.08
C GLY A 414 -19.91 -1.12 -8.91
N MET A 415 -19.04 -1.42 -7.99
CA MET A 415 -17.90 -0.60 -7.60
C MET A 415 -16.62 -1.42 -7.66
N ILE A 416 -15.51 -0.77 -7.96
CA ILE A 416 -14.17 -1.38 -7.96
C ILE A 416 -13.28 -0.56 -7.03
N GLY A 417 -12.63 -1.23 -6.08
CA GLY A 417 -11.73 -0.61 -5.13
C GLY A 417 -10.75 -1.62 -4.54
N LYS A 418 -10.15 -1.32 -3.42
CA LYS A 418 -9.35 -2.26 -2.64
C LYS A 418 -9.87 -2.38 -1.22
N SER A 419 -9.48 -3.47 -0.53
CA SER A 419 -9.87 -3.72 0.86
C SER A 419 -11.35 -4.10 1.03
N GLU A 420 -11.72 -4.35 2.25
CA GLU A 420 -13.08 -4.71 2.66
C GLU A 420 -14.09 -3.56 2.50
N ARG A 421 -15.36 -3.92 2.57
CA ARG A 421 -16.48 -2.98 2.76
C ARG A 421 -17.05 -3.14 4.16
N GLY A 422 -17.58 -2.07 4.70
CA GLY A 422 -18.35 -2.10 5.95
C GLY A 422 -19.67 -2.85 5.80
N GLU A 423 -20.26 -3.24 6.92
CA GLU A 423 -21.47 -4.06 6.98
C GLU A 423 -22.67 -3.41 6.26
N GLU A 424 -22.87 -2.10 6.48
CA GLU A 424 -23.95 -1.35 5.82
C GLU A 424 -23.76 -1.26 4.29
N ALA A 425 -22.50 -1.14 3.83
CA ALA A 425 -22.22 -1.16 2.39
C ALA A 425 -22.51 -2.54 1.79
N CYS A 426 -22.12 -3.63 2.47
CA CYS A 426 -22.46 -5.00 2.03
C CYS A 426 -23.98 -5.22 1.96
N LYS A 427 -24.72 -4.70 2.94
CA LYS A 427 -26.19 -4.73 2.94
C LYS A 427 -26.78 -3.94 1.77
N ALA A 428 -26.26 -2.73 1.53
CA ALA A 428 -26.71 -1.92 0.38
C ALA A 428 -26.46 -2.63 -0.96
N ILE A 429 -25.34 -3.34 -1.09
CA ILE A 429 -25.01 -4.14 -2.27
C ILE A 429 -26.03 -5.28 -2.43
N ALA A 430 -26.35 -5.99 -1.37
CA ALA A 430 -27.35 -7.06 -1.39
C ALA A 430 -28.76 -6.55 -1.76
N ASP A 431 -29.20 -5.46 -1.12
CA ASP A 431 -30.52 -4.86 -1.33
C ASP A 431 -30.70 -4.42 -2.79
N ASN A 432 -29.66 -3.95 -3.43
CA ASN A 432 -29.67 -3.45 -4.82
C ASN A 432 -29.23 -4.47 -5.87
N LYS A 433 -28.91 -5.72 -5.45
CA LYS A 433 -28.36 -6.76 -6.35
C LYS A 433 -27.15 -6.30 -7.15
N ALA A 434 -26.32 -5.48 -6.51
CA ALA A 434 -25.08 -4.94 -7.04
C ALA A 434 -23.90 -5.85 -6.70
N VAL A 435 -22.67 -5.38 -7.00
CA VAL A 435 -21.44 -6.10 -6.72
C VAL A 435 -20.33 -5.13 -6.30
N TYR A 436 -19.44 -5.59 -5.45
CA TYR A 436 -18.17 -4.93 -5.22
C TYR A 436 -17.02 -5.82 -5.68
N LEU A 437 -16.21 -5.26 -6.57
CA LEU A 437 -15.05 -5.90 -7.16
C LEU A 437 -13.78 -5.30 -6.54
N MET A 438 -12.80 -6.13 -6.29
CA MET A 438 -11.52 -5.70 -5.75
C MET A 438 -10.46 -5.76 -6.85
N ALA A 439 -9.76 -4.64 -7.06
CA ALA A 439 -8.49 -4.61 -7.77
C ALA A 439 -7.34 -4.73 -6.76
N VAL A 440 -6.21 -5.27 -7.18
CA VAL A 440 -5.07 -5.53 -6.28
C VAL A 440 -4.33 -4.22 -5.95
N GLY A 441 -4.19 -3.94 -4.66
CA GLY A 441 -3.32 -2.87 -4.18
C GLY A 441 -1.85 -3.27 -4.31
N GLY A 442 -1.02 -2.39 -4.90
CA GLY A 442 0.38 -2.68 -5.20
C GLY A 442 0.63 -3.20 -6.63
N SER A 443 -0.38 -3.14 -7.52
CA SER A 443 -0.26 -3.50 -8.94
C SER A 443 -0.71 -2.37 -9.88
N ALA A 444 -0.42 -1.13 -9.52
CA ALA A 444 -0.95 0.06 -10.17
C ALA A 444 -0.54 0.22 -11.64
N TYR A 445 0.67 -0.14 -12.00
CA TYR A 445 1.19 -0.04 -13.36
C TYR A 445 0.61 -1.12 -14.27
N LEU A 446 0.45 -2.34 -13.75
CA LEU A 446 -0.24 -3.43 -14.43
C LEU A 446 -1.68 -3.04 -14.80
N VAL A 447 -2.42 -2.46 -13.85
CA VAL A 447 -3.78 -1.96 -14.10
C VAL A 447 -3.78 -0.85 -15.13
N ALA A 448 -2.84 0.10 -15.06
CA ALA A 448 -2.72 1.17 -16.05
C ALA A 448 -2.57 0.65 -17.49
N LYS A 449 -1.82 -0.45 -17.67
CA LYS A 449 -1.66 -1.09 -18.99
C LYS A 449 -2.94 -1.74 -19.52
N ALA A 450 -3.88 -2.08 -18.65
CA ALA A 450 -5.21 -2.55 -19.05
C ALA A 450 -6.14 -1.40 -19.51
N ILE A 451 -5.83 -0.15 -19.17
CA ILE A 451 -6.59 1.04 -19.58
C ILE A 451 -6.10 1.48 -20.97
N LYS A 452 -6.96 1.34 -21.99
CA LYS A 452 -6.63 1.62 -23.39
C LYS A 452 -7.00 3.03 -23.84
N LYS A 453 -8.01 3.62 -23.20
CA LYS A 453 -8.39 5.02 -23.40
C LYS A 453 -8.88 5.63 -22.10
N ALA A 454 -8.64 6.92 -21.94
CA ALA A 454 -9.08 7.70 -20.79
C ALA A 454 -9.62 9.06 -21.28
N LYS A 455 -10.78 9.44 -20.79
CA LYS A 455 -11.43 10.70 -21.14
C LYS A 455 -12.12 11.29 -19.92
N VAL A 456 -11.87 12.54 -19.61
CA VAL A 456 -12.66 13.27 -18.60
C VAL A 456 -14.08 13.47 -19.14
N VAL A 457 -15.08 13.11 -18.36
CA VAL A 457 -16.51 13.24 -18.73
C VAL A 457 -17.28 14.16 -17.80
N ALA A 458 -16.79 14.42 -16.59
CA ALA A 458 -17.39 15.36 -15.65
C ALA A 458 -16.39 15.81 -14.58
N PHE A 459 -16.68 16.93 -13.94
CA PHE A 459 -15.94 17.49 -12.79
C PHE A 459 -14.45 17.71 -13.07
N GLU A 460 -14.12 18.23 -14.23
CA GLU A 460 -12.74 18.47 -14.68
C GLU A 460 -11.92 19.30 -13.67
N ASP A 461 -12.57 20.19 -12.94
CA ASP A 461 -11.96 21.01 -11.88
C ASP A 461 -11.40 20.20 -10.70
N LEU A 462 -11.82 18.94 -10.55
CA LEU A 462 -11.29 18.04 -9.51
C LEU A 462 -9.97 17.35 -9.90
N GLY A 463 -9.44 17.60 -11.10
CA GLY A 463 -8.18 17.02 -11.56
C GLY A 463 -8.22 15.49 -11.55
N MET A 464 -7.31 14.82 -10.82
CA MET A 464 -7.25 13.35 -10.72
C MET A 464 -8.52 12.73 -10.11
N GLU A 465 -9.34 13.51 -9.40
CA GLU A 465 -10.60 13.07 -8.82
C GLU A 465 -11.81 13.42 -9.69
N ALA A 466 -11.60 13.94 -10.90
CA ALA A 466 -12.64 14.09 -11.91
C ALA A 466 -13.25 12.72 -12.28
N ILE A 467 -14.42 12.73 -12.85
CA ILE A 467 -15.01 11.51 -13.42
C ILE A 467 -14.40 11.29 -14.80
N TYR A 468 -13.66 10.19 -14.94
CA TYR A 468 -13.13 9.71 -16.21
C TYR A 468 -13.99 8.56 -16.73
N GLU A 469 -14.08 8.42 -18.04
CA GLU A 469 -14.45 7.19 -18.71
C GLU A 469 -13.16 6.49 -19.13
N PHE A 470 -12.94 5.28 -18.62
CA PHE A 470 -11.83 4.41 -19.00
C PHE A 470 -12.35 3.28 -19.89
N GLU A 471 -11.74 3.08 -21.04
CA GLU A 471 -11.92 1.88 -21.85
C GLU A 471 -10.84 0.87 -21.45
N VAL A 472 -11.26 -0.25 -20.85
CA VAL A 472 -10.35 -1.29 -20.33
C VAL A 472 -10.40 -2.54 -21.17
N LYS A 473 -9.26 -3.26 -21.19
CA LYS A 473 -9.12 -4.57 -21.82
C LYS A 473 -8.44 -5.53 -20.85
N ASP A 474 -9.16 -6.62 -20.55
CA ASP A 474 -8.70 -7.66 -19.62
C ASP A 474 -8.22 -7.10 -18.27
N MET A 475 -8.92 -6.10 -17.73
CA MET A 475 -8.60 -5.54 -16.43
C MET A 475 -8.95 -6.55 -15.32
N PRO A 476 -7.95 -7.01 -14.54
CA PRO A 476 -8.19 -8.05 -13.54
C PRO A 476 -8.87 -7.49 -12.29
N VAL A 477 -9.91 -8.17 -11.85
CA VAL A 477 -10.59 -7.90 -10.58
C VAL A 477 -11.06 -9.21 -9.94
N THR A 478 -11.28 -9.18 -8.63
CA THR A 478 -11.84 -10.29 -7.86
C THR A 478 -13.19 -9.87 -7.27
N VAL A 479 -14.19 -10.73 -7.34
CA VAL A 479 -15.48 -10.48 -6.68
C VAL A 479 -15.27 -10.50 -5.17
N ALA A 480 -15.35 -9.35 -4.54
CA ALA A 480 -15.11 -9.21 -3.10
C ALA A 480 -16.41 -9.20 -2.29
N VAL A 481 -17.49 -8.58 -2.79
CA VAL A 481 -18.82 -8.71 -2.23
C VAL A 481 -19.78 -9.07 -3.38
N ASP A 482 -20.38 -10.22 -3.30
CA ASP A 482 -21.33 -10.68 -4.32
C ASP A 482 -22.73 -10.06 -4.15
N SER A 483 -23.62 -10.33 -5.09
CA SER A 483 -24.97 -9.74 -5.10
C SER A 483 -25.86 -10.20 -3.95
N SER A 484 -25.44 -11.17 -3.16
CA SER A 484 -26.11 -11.58 -1.90
C SER A 484 -25.56 -10.86 -0.68
N GLY A 485 -24.52 -10.03 -0.84
CA GLY A 485 -23.86 -9.31 0.24
C GLY A 485 -22.78 -10.11 0.97
N GLN A 486 -22.43 -11.30 0.48
CA GLN A 486 -21.35 -12.08 1.07
C GLN A 486 -19.99 -11.48 0.74
N SER A 487 -19.19 -11.21 1.78
CA SER A 487 -17.88 -10.60 1.67
C SER A 487 -16.76 -11.63 1.80
N VAL A 488 -15.88 -11.69 0.81
CA VAL A 488 -14.69 -12.54 0.88
C VAL A 488 -13.80 -12.16 2.06
N HIS A 489 -13.68 -10.87 2.37
CA HIS A 489 -12.87 -10.38 3.49
C HIS A 489 -13.42 -10.76 4.87
N ALA A 490 -14.74 -10.98 4.98
CA ALA A 490 -15.35 -11.44 6.23
C ALA A 490 -15.27 -12.97 6.39
N ILE A 491 -15.31 -13.71 5.30
CA ILE A 491 -15.48 -15.18 5.33
C ILE A 491 -14.14 -15.91 5.12
N ALA A 492 -13.36 -15.51 4.11
CA ALA A 492 -12.17 -16.26 3.72
C ALA A 492 -11.07 -16.30 4.81
N PRO A 493 -10.75 -15.21 5.52
CA PRO A 493 -9.77 -15.28 6.60
C PRO A 493 -10.12 -16.32 7.66
N LYS A 494 -11.37 -16.36 8.12
CA LYS A 494 -11.83 -17.35 9.13
C LYS A 494 -11.70 -18.79 8.63
N LYS A 495 -12.02 -19.05 7.36
CA LYS A 495 -11.85 -20.38 6.76
C LYS A 495 -10.38 -20.80 6.71
N TRP A 496 -9.50 -19.91 6.35
CA TRP A 496 -8.08 -20.19 6.28
C TRP A 496 -7.44 -20.30 7.66
N GLN A 497 -7.86 -19.49 8.63
CA GLN A 497 -7.45 -19.62 10.03
C GLN A 497 -7.81 -21.02 10.57
N ALA A 498 -9.03 -21.48 10.30
CA ALA A 498 -9.46 -22.83 10.69
C ALA A 498 -8.66 -23.93 9.97
N LYS A 499 -8.32 -23.74 8.69
CA LYS A 499 -7.53 -24.70 7.91
C LYS A 499 -6.09 -24.79 8.42
N ILE A 500 -5.47 -23.66 8.76
CA ILE A 500 -4.12 -23.61 9.32
C ILE A 500 -4.11 -24.24 10.73
N GLY A 501 -5.13 -23.99 11.55
CA GLY A 501 -5.38 -24.71 12.79
C GLY A 501 -4.46 -24.39 13.98
N ILE A 502 -3.65 -23.34 13.89
CA ILE A 502 -2.75 -22.88 14.96
C ILE A 502 -3.47 -21.97 15.95
N ILE A 503 -4.31 -21.06 15.44
CA ILE A 503 -5.10 -20.13 16.24
C ILE A 503 -6.57 -20.48 16.10
N PRO A 504 -7.30 -20.71 17.20
CA PRO A 504 -8.74 -20.98 17.14
C PRO A 504 -9.51 -19.80 16.53
N VAL A 505 -10.54 -20.11 15.73
CA VAL A 505 -11.48 -19.12 15.23
C VAL A 505 -12.44 -18.78 16.35
N GLU A 506 -12.48 -17.52 16.76
CA GLU A 506 -13.50 -17.05 17.71
C GLU A 506 -14.90 -17.10 17.06
N SER A 507 -15.85 -17.63 17.79
CA SER A 507 -17.25 -17.83 17.38
C SER A 507 -18.02 -16.52 17.21
#